data_fdb48f0898cbf600d2c8263a904ff772
#
_entry.id   fdb48f0898cbf600d2c8263a904ff772
#
_cell.length_a   1.000
_cell.length_b   1.000
_cell.length_c   1.000
_cell.angle_alpha   90.00
_cell.angle_beta   90.00
_cell.angle_gamma   90.00
#
_symmetry.space_group_name_H-M   'P 1'
#
loop_
_entity.id
_entity.type
_entity.pdbx_description
1 polymer ?
#
loop_
_entity_poly.entity_id
_entity_poly.type
_entity_poly.pdbx_seq_one_letter_code
_entity_poly.pdbx_strand_id
1 'polypeptide(L)'
;MTVSTPSRPSARAFHFPWGFLFDLLLALLILVGILFRFSWTNWSQGTSLHPDEYGLTNTLTQLSIPTTLDEYFNTRLSPISPYVKYDADGTLVSNGPDNRMRWGQWPIILLRWFGEQTGSTGYDEIRQMGRSLSAVADTLSILILILIGTRLYGRRAGLMAGALSALAVM
;
A
#
# COMPACT_ATOMS: atom_id res chain seq x y z
N MET A 1 35.37 70.58 -14.04
CA MET A 1 35.17 69.41 -14.94
C MET A 1 35.10 68.18 -14.06
N THR A 2 33.91 67.65 -13.81
CA THR A 2 33.68 66.41 -13.01
C THR A 2 33.67 65.22 -13.96
N VAL A 3 34.69 64.36 -13.86
CA VAL A 3 34.83 63.16 -14.66
C VAL A 3 33.87 62.09 -14.04
N SER A 4 32.79 61.76 -14.75
CA SER A 4 31.88 60.66 -14.38
C SER A 4 32.54 59.30 -14.67
N THR A 5 32.85 58.57 -13.65
CA THR A 5 33.28 57.15 -13.74
C THR A 5 32.18 56.30 -14.33
N PRO A 6 32.41 55.50 -15.37
CA PRO A 6 31.40 54.58 -15.89
C PRO A 6 31.08 53.45 -14.86
N SER A 7 29.81 53.29 -14.56
CA SER A 7 29.35 52.20 -13.71
C SER A 7 29.63 50.85 -14.37
N ARG A 8 30.38 49.96 -13.71
CA ARG A 8 30.58 48.57 -14.16
C ARG A 8 29.25 47.85 -14.19
N PRO A 9 28.91 47.14 -15.28
CA PRO A 9 27.73 46.30 -15.31
C PRO A 9 27.85 45.23 -14.22
N SER A 10 26.87 45.16 -13.34
CA SER A 10 26.79 44.11 -12.32
C SER A 10 26.66 42.77 -13.04
N ALA A 11 27.64 41.90 -12.90
CA ALA A 11 27.54 40.52 -13.37
C ALA A 11 26.33 39.89 -12.68
N ARG A 12 25.30 39.49 -13.44
CA ARG A 12 24.17 38.69 -12.93
C ARG A 12 24.74 37.38 -12.41
N ALA A 13 24.80 37.21 -11.10
CA ALA A 13 25.18 35.98 -10.49
C ALA A 13 24.14 34.91 -10.93
N PHE A 14 24.61 33.86 -11.57
CA PHE A 14 23.78 32.73 -11.95
C PHE A 14 23.37 32.01 -10.65
N HIS A 15 22.12 32.19 -10.25
CA HIS A 15 21.57 31.47 -9.12
C HIS A 15 21.07 30.11 -9.59
N PHE A 16 21.81 29.04 -9.24
CA PHE A 16 21.38 27.68 -9.51
C PHE A 16 20.09 27.41 -8.75
N PRO A 17 19.04 26.86 -9.42
CA PRO A 17 17.75 26.64 -8.81
C PRO A 17 17.75 25.36 -7.94
N TRP A 18 18.40 25.42 -6.80
CA TRP A 18 18.50 24.28 -5.84
C TRP A 18 17.15 23.70 -5.45
N GLY A 19 16.09 24.53 -5.41
CA GLY A 19 14.73 24.06 -5.17
C GLY A 19 14.24 23.06 -6.21
N PHE A 20 14.46 23.38 -7.49
CA PHE A 20 14.08 22.51 -8.60
C PHE A 20 14.84 21.19 -8.59
N LEU A 21 16.15 21.22 -8.33
CA LEU A 21 16.94 19.98 -8.22
C LEU A 21 16.42 19.09 -7.10
N PHE A 22 16.05 19.67 -5.96
CA PHE A 22 15.50 18.94 -4.85
C PHE A 22 14.16 18.27 -5.22
N ASP A 23 13.27 19.01 -5.86
CA ASP A 23 11.96 18.50 -6.28
C ASP A 23 12.10 17.40 -7.34
N LEU A 24 13.06 17.52 -8.24
CA LEU A 24 13.39 16.50 -9.23
C LEU A 24 13.91 15.22 -8.57
N LEU A 25 14.83 15.34 -7.60
CA LEU A 25 15.34 14.19 -6.84
C LEU A 25 14.23 13.48 -6.06
N LEU A 26 13.31 14.24 -5.49
CA LEU A 26 12.16 13.71 -4.79
C LEU A 26 11.24 12.93 -5.73
N ALA A 27 10.91 13.50 -6.89
CA ALA A 27 10.09 12.84 -7.90
C ALA A 27 10.74 11.54 -8.41
N LEU A 28 12.05 11.59 -8.68
CA LEU A 28 12.82 10.41 -9.10
C LEU A 28 12.81 9.32 -8.03
N LEU A 29 12.96 9.70 -6.77
CA LEU A 29 12.96 8.78 -5.65
C LEU A 29 11.61 8.08 -5.47
N ILE A 30 10.50 8.83 -5.61
CA ILE A 30 9.15 8.27 -5.58
C ILE A 30 8.97 7.31 -6.76
N LEU A 31 9.40 7.69 -7.96
CA LEU A 31 9.33 6.83 -9.14
C LEU A 31 10.10 5.53 -8.96
N VAL A 32 11.32 5.58 -8.43
CA VAL A 32 12.12 4.38 -8.11
C VAL A 32 11.42 3.51 -7.07
N GLY A 33 10.84 4.13 -6.04
CA GLY A 33 10.05 3.42 -5.02
C GLY A 33 8.84 2.69 -5.62
N ILE A 34 8.12 3.33 -6.53
CA ILE A 34 7.00 2.71 -7.27
C ILE A 34 7.51 1.56 -8.14
N LEU A 35 8.56 1.78 -8.94
CA LEU A 35 9.10 0.75 -9.81
C LEU A 35 9.49 -0.50 -9.03
N PHE A 36 10.19 -0.37 -7.91
CA PHE A 36 10.60 -1.52 -7.10
C PHE A 36 9.42 -2.31 -6.53
N ARG A 37 8.32 -1.64 -6.18
CA ARG A 37 7.14 -2.29 -5.59
C ARG A 37 6.23 -2.96 -6.60
N PHE A 38 6.14 -2.40 -7.79
CA PHE A 38 5.24 -2.93 -8.82
C PHE A 38 5.90 -3.85 -9.84
N SER A 39 7.22 -3.77 -10.06
CA SER A 39 7.92 -4.57 -11.06
C SER A 39 7.86 -6.07 -10.81
N TRP A 40 7.67 -6.51 -9.57
CA TRP A 40 7.74 -7.91 -9.16
C TRP A 40 6.52 -8.39 -8.38
N THR A 41 5.36 -7.83 -8.61
CA THR A 41 4.13 -8.26 -7.93
C THR A 41 3.80 -9.74 -8.16
N ASN A 42 4.24 -10.33 -9.26
CA ASN A 42 4.13 -11.76 -9.54
C ASN A 42 5.46 -12.52 -9.41
N TRP A 43 6.28 -12.16 -8.43
CA TRP A 43 7.62 -12.75 -8.21
C TRP A 43 7.62 -14.27 -8.00
N SER A 44 6.53 -14.84 -7.53
CA SER A 44 6.38 -16.27 -7.26
C SER A 44 5.86 -17.08 -8.45
N GLN A 45 5.64 -16.45 -9.60
CA GLN A 45 5.16 -17.10 -10.84
C GLN A 45 3.97 -18.05 -10.62
N GLY A 46 3.00 -17.61 -9.82
CA GLY A 46 1.81 -18.41 -9.52
C GLY A 46 1.94 -19.32 -8.30
N THR A 47 3.10 -19.41 -7.65
CA THR A 47 3.27 -20.21 -6.43
C THR A 47 3.15 -19.35 -5.18
N SER A 48 2.61 -19.91 -4.08
CA SER A 48 2.60 -19.26 -2.77
C SER A 48 3.80 -19.76 -1.97
N LEU A 49 4.92 -19.03 -2.05
CA LEU A 49 6.15 -19.40 -1.36
C LEU A 49 6.13 -19.02 0.12
N HIS A 50 5.31 -18.06 0.50
CA HIS A 50 5.17 -17.64 1.89
C HIS A 50 3.92 -18.31 2.51
N PRO A 51 4.07 -19.04 3.64
CA PRO A 51 2.96 -19.77 4.26
C PRO A 51 1.82 -18.86 4.71
N ASP A 52 2.13 -17.64 5.15
CA ASP A 52 1.11 -16.67 5.57
C ASP A 52 0.31 -16.16 4.38
N GLU A 53 0.94 -15.93 3.24
CA GLU A 53 0.25 -15.55 1.99
C GLU A 53 -0.72 -16.65 1.54
N TYR A 54 -0.29 -17.91 1.62
CA TYR A 54 -1.14 -19.06 1.34
C TYR A 54 -2.38 -19.08 2.25
N GLY A 55 -2.16 -18.94 3.55
CA GLY A 55 -3.26 -18.91 4.54
C GLY A 55 -4.23 -17.75 4.31
N LEU A 56 -3.71 -16.55 4.06
CA LEU A 56 -4.53 -15.37 3.79
C LEU A 56 -5.32 -15.52 2.49
N THR A 57 -4.69 -16.01 1.42
CA THR A 57 -5.36 -16.20 0.13
C THR A 57 -6.48 -17.23 0.24
N ASN A 58 -6.25 -18.36 0.91
CA ASN A 58 -7.29 -19.35 1.19
C ASN A 58 -8.45 -18.76 1.98
N THR A 59 -8.15 -17.95 2.99
CA THR A 59 -9.18 -17.23 3.75
C THR A 59 -10.03 -16.35 2.84
N LEU A 60 -9.37 -15.54 2.00
CA LEU A 60 -10.03 -14.60 1.12
C LEU A 60 -10.93 -15.26 0.07
N THR A 61 -10.54 -16.41 -0.47
CA THR A 61 -11.36 -17.14 -1.46
C THR A 61 -12.65 -17.71 -0.87
N GLN A 62 -12.69 -17.92 0.44
CA GLN A 62 -13.84 -18.53 1.13
C GLN A 62 -14.76 -17.48 1.80
N LEU A 63 -14.33 -16.23 1.86
CA LEU A 63 -15.15 -15.14 2.37
C LEU A 63 -16.05 -14.54 1.29
N SER A 64 -17.12 -13.89 1.72
CA SER A 64 -17.90 -12.98 0.89
C SER A 64 -18.29 -11.76 1.71
N ILE A 65 -18.55 -10.64 1.01
CA ILE A 65 -18.97 -9.42 1.69
C ILE A 65 -20.47 -9.51 1.98
N PRO A 66 -20.92 -9.20 3.21
CA PRO A 66 -22.33 -9.17 3.56
C PRO A 66 -23.10 -8.20 2.68
N THR A 67 -24.29 -8.59 2.27
CA THR A 67 -25.17 -7.78 1.40
C THR A 67 -26.08 -6.84 2.18
N THR A 68 -26.32 -7.12 3.45
CA THR A 68 -27.18 -6.36 4.34
C THR A 68 -26.47 -6.01 5.65
N LEU A 69 -26.91 -4.94 6.31
CA LEU A 69 -26.42 -4.57 7.63
C LEU A 69 -26.72 -5.63 8.69
N ASP A 70 -27.87 -6.28 8.61
CA ASP A 70 -28.24 -7.37 9.53
C ASP A 70 -27.27 -8.54 9.39
N GLU A 71 -26.98 -8.96 8.17
CA GLU A 71 -25.97 -9.98 7.90
C GLU A 71 -24.58 -9.57 8.39
N TYR A 72 -24.21 -8.30 8.23
CA TYR A 72 -22.92 -7.78 8.69
C TYR A 72 -22.77 -7.84 10.21
N PHE A 73 -23.81 -7.44 10.95
CA PHE A 73 -23.78 -7.42 12.41
C PHE A 73 -24.08 -8.76 13.06
N ASN A 74 -24.61 -9.73 12.33
CA ASN A 74 -24.87 -11.07 12.85
C ASN A 74 -23.58 -11.91 12.82
N THR A 75 -22.83 -11.89 13.90
CA THR A 75 -21.52 -12.57 13.99
C THR A 75 -21.58 -14.09 13.76
N ARG A 76 -22.76 -14.71 13.87
CA ARG A 76 -22.95 -16.14 13.62
C ARG A 76 -23.28 -16.46 12.16
N LEU A 77 -23.96 -15.56 11.46
CA LEU A 77 -24.43 -15.77 10.09
C LEU A 77 -23.63 -15.01 9.05
N SER A 78 -22.85 -14.02 9.48
CA SER A 78 -22.06 -13.20 8.56
C SER A 78 -21.04 -14.04 7.80
N PRO A 79 -20.95 -13.89 6.47
CA PRO A 79 -19.98 -14.60 5.65
C PRO A 79 -18.52 -14.15 5.90
N ILE A 80 -18.32 -13.04 6.62
CA ILE A 80 -17.00 -12.58 7.10
C ILE A 80 -16.74 -12.94 8.56
N SER A 81 -17.64 -13.67 9.21
CA SER A 81 -17.47 -14.01 10.63
C SER A 81 -16.33 -15.01 10.84
N PRO A 82 -15.42 -14.74 11.77
CA PRO A 82 -14.40 -15.69 12.17
C PRO A 82 -14.93 -16.79 13.10
N TYR A 83 -16.21 -16.70 13.50
CA TYR A 83 -16.82 -17.63 14.42
C TYR A 83 -17.37 -18.86 13.71
N VAL A 84 -17.49 -19.93 14.45
CA VAL A 84 -18.11 -21.17 13.99
C VAL A 84 -19.61 -20.96 13.83
N LYS A 85 -20.19 -21.44 12.74
CA LYS A 85 -21.64 -21.44 12.50
C LYS A 85 -22.23 -22.79 12.87
N TYR A 86 -23.52 -22.76 13.20
CA TYR A 86 -24.33 -23.94 13.34
C TYR A 86 -25.22 -24.08 12.10
N ASP A 87 -25.37 -25.28 11.58
CA ASP A 87 -26.34 -25.59 10.54
C ASP A 87 -27.78 -25.54 11.08
N ALA A 88 -28.76 -25.82 10.21
CA ALA A 88 -30.16 -25.82 10.57
C ALA A 88 -30.51 -26.91 11.63
N ASP A 89 -29.70 -27.96 11.72
CA ASP A 89 -29.87 -29.09 12.67
C ASP A 89 -29.14 -28.82 14.00
N GLY A 90 -28.51 -27.66 14.16
CA GLY A 90 -27.75 -27.28 15.35
C GLY A 90 -26.36 -27.92 15.43
N THR A 91 -25.89 -28.53 14.35
CA THR A 91 -24.54 -29.10 14.28
C THR A 91 -23.51 -28.00 14.06
N LEU A 92 -22.41 -28.06 14.80
CA LEU A 92 -21.31 -27.12 14.69
C LEU A 92 -20.64 -27.29 13.32
N VAL A 93 -20.83 -26.34 12.45
CA VAL A 93 -20.18 -26.28 11.14
C VAL A 93 -19.11 -25.19 11.17
N SER A 94 -17.89 -25.56 10.83
CA SER A 94 -16.87 -24.56 10.60
C SER A 94 -17.28 -23.69 9.43
N ASN A 95 -17.50 -22.44 9.69
CA ASN A 95 -17.88 -21.50 8.65
C ASN A 95 -16.66 -20.74 8.16
N GLY A 96 -16.25 -21.15 7.01
CA GLY A 96 -15.14 -20.47 6.34
C GLY A 96 -13.78 -21.09 6.66
N PRO A 97 -12.76 -20.46 6.11
CA PRO A 97 -11.39 -20.91 6.16
C PRO A 97 -10.99 -21.01 7.61
N ASP A 98 -10.31 -22.02 8.02
CA ASP A 98 -9.62 -22.23 9.29
C ASP A 98 -9.69 -21.09 10.35
N ASN A 99 -10.67 -20.21 10.27
CA ASN A 99 -11.00 -19.03 11.09
C ASN A 99 -9.78 -18.17 11.49
N ARG A 100 -8.76 -18.15 10.67
CA ARG A 100 -7.47 -17.56 11.04
C ARG A 100 -7.31 -16.17 10.46
N MET A 101 -8.20 -15.24 10.82
CA MET A 101 -7.96 -13.81 10.57
C MET A 101 -6.89 -13.27 11.53
N ARG A 102 -5.72 -13.93 11.56
CA ARG A 102 -4.62 -13.67 12.51
C ARG A 102 -4.05 -12.26 12.38
N TRP A 103 -4.19 -11.67 11.20
CA TRP A 103 -3.58 -10.39 10.84
C TRP A 103 -4.52 -9.20 10.92
N GLY A 104 -5.70 -9.41 11.53
CA GLY A 104 -6.76 -8.42 11.58
C GLY A 104 -7.73 -8.53 10.41
N GLN A 105 -8.98 -8.18 10.68
CA GLN A 105 -10.07 -8.36 9.72
C GLN A 105 -10.07 -7.30 8.61
N TRP A 106 -9.72 -6.07 8.95
CA TRP A 106 -9.89 -4.94 8.06
C TRP A 106 -9.17 -5.07 6.70
N PRO A 107 -7.88 -5.42 6.60
CA PRO A 107 -7.22 -5.61 5.31
C PRO A 107 -7.85 -6.73 4.48
N ILE A 108 -8.29 -7.80 5.14
CA ILE A 108 -8.92 -8.97 4.50
C ILE A 108 -10.28 -8.59 3.92
N ILE A 109 -11.11 -7.89 4.68
CA ILE A 109 -12.44 -7.42 4.23
C ILE A 109 -12.27 -6.44 3.07
N LEU A 110 -11.35 -5.50 3.18
CA LEU A 110 -11.09 -4.52 2.13
C LEU A 110 -10.65 -5.20 0.83
N LEU A 111 -9.72 -6.14 0.91
CA LEU A 111 -9.24 -6.88 -0.26
C LEU A 111 -10.34 -7.74 -0.87
N ARG A 112 -11.15 -8.42 -0.06
CA ARG A 112 -12.29 -9.19 -0.54
C ARG A 112 -13.33 -8.30 -1.23
N TRP A 113 -13.64 -7.15 -0.65
CA TRP A 113 -14.53 -6.17 -1.25
C TRP A 113 -14.04 -5.72 -2.63
N PHE A 114 -12.77 -5.37 -2.76
CA PHE A 114 -12.18 -5.04 -4.07
C PHE A 114 -12.27 -6.20 -5.06
N GLY A 115 -11.98 -7.42 -4.59
CA GLY A 115 -12.08 -8.63 -5.40
C GLY A 115 -13.48 -8.84 -5.96
N GLU A 116 -14.52 -8.64 -5.16
CA GLU A 116 -15.92 -8.76 -5.60
C GLU A 116 -16.32 -7.65 -6.57
N GLN A 117 -15.88 -6.40 -6.34
CA GLN A 117 -16.16 -5.29 -7.26
C GLN A 117 -15.52 -5.47 -8.64
N THR A 118 -14.38 -6.15 -8.71
CA THR A 118 -13.64 -6.37 -9.96
C THR A 118 -13.90 -7.74 -10.57
N GLY A 119 -14.65 -8.61 -9.91
CA GLY A 119 -14.86 -10.00 -10.32
C GLY A 119 -13.63 -10.90 -10.16
N SER A 120 -12.62 -10.44 -9.39
CA SER A 120 -11.33 -11.10 -9.20
C SER A 120 -11.30 -11.81 -7.84
N THR A 121 -12.10 -12.87 -7.70
CA THR A 121 -12.26 -13.61 -6.43
C THR A 121 -11.58 -14.98 -6.41
N GLY A 122 -11.02 -15.40 -7.53
CA GLY A 122 -10.23 -16.62 -7.65
C GLY A 122 -8.92 -16.54 -6.87
N TYR A 123 -8.31 -17.69 -6.57
CA TYR A 123 -7.12 -17.79 -5.73
C TYR A 123 -5.95 -16.93 -6.25
N ASP A 124 -5.61 -17.08 -7.52
CA ASP A 124 -4.48 -16.35 -8.12
C ASP A 124 -4.77 -14.86 -8.31
N GLU A 125 -6.01 -14.54 -8.67
CA GLU A 125 -6.46 -13.18 -8.89
C GLU A 125 -6.45 -12.37 -7.58
N ILE A 126 -7.05 -12.91 -6.51
CA ILE A 126 -7.13 -12.21 -5.23
C ILE A 126 -5.75 -12.10 -4.56
N ARG A 127 -4.86 -13.09 -4.77
CA ARG A 127 -3.47 -13.02 -4.32
C ARG A 127 -2.73 -11.88 -5.02
N GLN A 128 -2.83 -11.80 -6.34
CA GLN A 128 -2.18 -10.75 -7.13
C GLN A 128 -2.72 -9.36 -6.76
N MET A 129 -4.02 -9.26 -6.54
CA MET A 129 -4.66 -8.03 -6.06
C MET A 129 -4.15 -7.63 -4.69
N GLY A 130 -3.97 -8.58 -3.76
CA GLY A 130 -3.42 -8.33 -2.44
C GLY A 130 -2.01 -7.74 -2.50
N ARG A 131 -1.16 -8.30 -3.35
CA ARG A 131 0.19 -7.78 -3.59
C ARG A 131 0.16 -6.36 -4.16
N SER A 132 -0.72 -6.11 -5.13
CA SER A 132 -0.87 -4.79 -5.73
C SER A 132 -1.37 -3.75 -4.73
N LEU A 133 -2.37 -4.08 -3.90
CA LEU A 133 -2.85 -3.19 -2.84
C LEU A 133 -1.78 -2.93 -1.77
N SER A 134 -0.99 -3.94 -1.42
CA SER A 134 0.16 -3.76 -0.51
C SER A 134 1.20 -2.82 -1.11
N ALA A 135 1.51 -2.95 -2.40
CA ALA A 135 2.43 -2.06 -3.10
C ALA A 135 1.92 -0.60 -3.13
N VAL A 136 0.61 -0.40 -3.32
CA VAL A 136 -0.02 0.93 -3.21
C VAL A 136 0.11 1.49 -1.79
N ALA A 137 -0.24 0.71 -0.78
CA ALA A 137 -0.18 1.15 0.62
C ALA A 137 1.26 1.50 1.04
N ASP A 138 2.23 0.72 0.60
CA ASP A 138 3.64 0.97 0.90
C ASP A 138 4.16 2.20 0.16
N THR A 139 3.75 2.43 -1.10
CA THR A 139 4.05 3.66 -1.84
C THR A 139 3.47 4.90 -1.13
N LEU A 140 2.23 4.81 -0.64
CA LEU A 140 1.63 5.89 0.16
C LEU A 140 2.40 6.13 1.46
N SER A 141 2.91 5.08 2.08
CA SER A 141 3.74 5.18 3.29
C SER A 141 5.04 5.96 3.02
N ILE A 142 5.69 5.77 1.87
CA ILE A 142 6.85 6.57 1.46
C ILE A 142 6.49 8.06 1.40
N LEU A 143 5.37 8.39 0.74
CA LEU A 143 4.91 9.78 0.63
C LEU A 143 4.65 10.40 2.02
N ILE A 144 3.99 9.67 2.89
CA ILE A 144 3.70 10.11 4.27
C ILE A 144 5.00 10.35 5.04
N LEU A 145 5.98 9.45 4.94
CA LEU A 145 7.28 9.59 5.59
C LEU A 145 8.05 10.82 5.09
N ILE A 146 8.02 11.08 3.77
CA ILE A 146 8.60 12.28 3.18
C ILE A 146 7.93 13.53 3.75
N LEU A 147 6.60 13.56 3.80
CA LEU A 147 5.85 14.71 4.31
C LEU A 147 6.14 14.97 5.79
N ILE A 148 6.11 13.93 6.63
CA ILE A 148 6.41 14.02 8.06
C ILE A 148 7.86 14.49 8.26
N GLY A 149 8.82 13.84 7.60
CA GLY A 149 10.24 14.20 7.70
C GLY A 149 10.49 15.63 7.26
N THR A 150 9.86 16.07 6.17
CA THR A 150 9.97 17.46 5.67
C THR A 150 9.35 18.44 6.66
N ARG A 151 8.19 18.12 7.23
CA ARG A 151 7.47 19.00 8.15
C ARG A 151 8.18 19.18 9.47
N LEU A 152 8.75 18.11 10.03
CA LEU A 152 9.37 18.11 11.35
C LEU A 152 10.84 18.56 11.32
N TYR A 153 11.59 18.16 10.30
CA TYR A 153 13.06 18.30 10.27
C TYR A 153 13.59 18.96 8.98
N GLY A 154 12.69 19.41 8.11
CA GLY A 154 13.04 20.10 6.88
C GLY A 154 13.28 19.18 5.67
N ARG A 155 13.42 19.80 4.49
CA ARG A 155 13.46 19.11 3.19
C ARG A 155 14.50 17.99 3.09
N ARG A 156 15.69 18.19 3.68
CA ARG A 156 16.77 17.18 3.64
C ARG A 156 16.40 15.92 4.39
N ALA A 157 15.78 16.07 5.56
CA ALA A 157 15.31 14.93 6.37
C ALA A 157 14.18 14.17 5.67
N GLY A 158 13.23 14.88 5.04
CA GLY A 158 12.19 14.26 4.23
C GLY A 158 12.75 13.45 3.06
N LEU A 159 13.74 13.98 2.33
CA LEU A 159 14.39 13.26 1.25
C LEU A 159 15.11 11.99 1.75
N MET A 160 15.84 12.09 2.86
CA MET A 160 16.51 10.93 3.46
C MET A 160 15.51 9.86 3.93
N ALA A 161 14.44 10.26 4.62
CA ALA A 161 13.41 9.33 5.06
C ALA A 161 12.75 8.61 3.87
N GLY A 162 12.43 9.36 2.82
CA GLY A 162 11.90 8.81 1.57
C GLY A 162 12.88 7.88 0.88
N ALA A 163 14.17 8.24 0.81
CA ALA A 163 15.21 7.41 0.19
C ALA A 163 15.38 6.08 0.93
N LEU A 164 15.47 6.12 2.24
CA LEU A 164 15.58 4.91 3.05
C LEU A 164 14.36 4.01 2.87
N SER A 165 13.16 4.58 2.89
CA SER A 165 11.91 3.81 2.70
C SER A 165 11.75 3.31 1.26
N ALA A 166 12.07 4.11 0.25
CA ALA A 166 11.94 3.71 -1.16
C ALA A 166 12.89 2.57 -1.54
N LEU A 167 14.10 2.56 -0.96
CA LEU A 167 15.14 1.56 -1.22
C LEU A 167 15.06 0.34 -0.28
N ALA A 168 14.33 0.44 0.83
CA ALA A 168 14.04 -0.69 1.70
C ALA A 168 12.99 -1.59 1.03
N VAL A 169 13.42 -2.41 0.09
CA VAL A 169 12.59 -3.45 -0.53
C VAL A 169 12.79 -4.73 0.28
N MET A 170 11.71 -5.20 0.89
CA MET A 170 11.67 -6.51 1.54
C MET A 170 11.19 -7.58 0.58
#